data_a9b90eddfe588f1db7c58e50aa92802f
#
_entry.id   a9b90eddfe588f1db7c58e50aa92802f
#
_cell.length_a   1.000
_cell.length_b   1.000
_cell.length_c   1.000
_cell.angle_alpha   90.00
_cell.angle_beta   90.00
_cell.angle_gamma   90.00
#
_symmetry.space_group_name_H-M   'P 1'
#
loop_
_entity.id
_entity.type
_entity.pdbx_description
1 polymer ?
#
loop_
_entity_poly.entity_id
_entity_poly.type
_entity_poly.pdbx_seq_one_letter_code
_entity_poly.pdbx_strand_id
1 'polypeptide(L)'
;MNPYTLPFEQCDQESHSRVGGKCASLGSMIQAHAPVPPGFAVTTDAYQEMLATDGLGQRIYTLLEELDSTDVTAVSTTSQTIRTLIEQTPMPAGIDQAIRAAHDHLCQKCAPAISNPQSPIPNLPVAVRSSATAEDLPGASFAGQQDTYLWIVGIEAVLSHVRKCWASLYTARAIVYRIEKGFPHEKVFMSVGVQKMVNAKTAGVMFTLNPINGDRSKVVIDASWGLGEAVVGGEVTPDNYMVDKIALEIIRRAISPKMIEYRANPQEKRVDRVDVEPARQTVQCLTDKEILALTKYAKIAEKHYGRPQDLEWAIDADLAPPRNIVLLQSRPETVWSDRKRKSITSGKKSTMDYIVANLMTGVKVKK
;
A
#
# COMPACT_ATOMS: atom_id res chain seq x y z
N MET A 1 17.66 4.77 -20.45
CA MET A 1 16.70 4.83 -19.32
C MET A 1 17.38 5.54 -18.16
N ASN A 2 16.67 6.42 -17.48
CA ASN A 2 17.20 7.05 -16.28
C ASN A 2 17.28 5.98 -15.17
N PRO A 3 18.43 5.78 -14.47
CA PRO A 3 18.52 4.76 -13.44
C PRO A 3 17.73 5.11 -12.17
N TYR A 4 17.50 6.41 -11.93
CA TYR A 4 16.97 6.90 -10.64
C TYR A 4 15.46 6.98 -10.56
N THR A 5 14.74 6.95 -11.68
CA THR A 5 13.26 6.99 -11.69
C THR A 5 12.68 6.01 -12.71
N LEU A 6 11.54 5.40 -12.37
CA LEU A 6 10.82 4.45 -13.22
C LEU A 6 9.32 4.73 -13.15
N PRO A 7 8.61 5.01 -14.27
CA PRO A 7 7.14 5.12 -14.28
C PRO A 7 6.48 3.83 -13.78
N PHE A 8 5.34 3.92 -13.09
CA PHE A 8 4.66 2.73 -12.57
C PHE A 8 4.27 1.72 -13.64
N GLU A 9 3.98 2.17 -14.86
CA GLU A 9 3.68 1.30 -16.01
C GLU A 9 4.86 0.39 -16.40
N GLN A 10 6.08 0.74 -15.98
CA GLN A 10 7.30 -0.03 -16.22
C GLN A 10 7.78 -0.79 -14.96
N CYS A 11 7.08 -0.64 -13.84
CA CYS A 11 7.35 -1.42 -12.63
C CYS A 11 6.69 -2.79 -12.76
N ASP A 12 7.41 -3.85 -12.40
CA ASP A 12 6.93 -5.23 -12.41
C ASP A 12 7.64 -6.06 -11.33
N GLN A 13 7.39 -7.35 -11.31
CA GLN A 13 8.04 -8.25 -10.36
C GLN A 13 9.55 -8.43 -10.64
N GLU A 14 10.00 -8.27 -11.89
CA GLU A 14 11.43 -8.36 -12.24
C GLU A 14 12.18 -7.13 -11.74
N SER A 15 11.53 -5.96 -11.70
CA SER A 15 12.07 -4.72 -11.17
C SER A 15 11.97 -4.59 -9.64
N HIS A 16 11.43 -5.59 -8.93
CA HIS A 16 11.20 -5.56 -7.47
C HIS A 16 12.43 -5.12 -6.66
N SER A 17 13.62 -5.59 -7.00
CA SER A 17 14.87 -5.20 -6.33
C SER A 17 15.20 -3.71 -6.48
N ARG A 18 14.66 -3.05 -7.52
CA ARG A 18 14.89 -1.64 -7.82
C ARG A 18 13.77 -0.73 -7.32
N VAL A 19 12.53 -1.22 -7.26
CA VAL A 19 11.36 -0.37 -6.96
C VAL A 19 10.64 -0.78 -5.67
N GLY A 20 11.05 -1.86 -5.01
CA GLY A 20 10.42 -2.39 -3.80
C GLY A 20 9.02 -2.98 -4.03
N GLY A 21 8.45 -3.59 -3.01
CA GLY A 21 7.21 -4.37 -3.11
C GLY A 21 5.99 -3.54 -3.52
N LYS A 22 5.80 -2.36 -2.91
CA LYS A 22 4.62 -1.52 -3.22
C LYS A 22 4.62 -1.02 -4.65
N CYS A 23 5.74 -0.48 -5.15
CA CYS A 23 5.80 0.03 -6.52
C CYS A 23 5.72 -1.09 -7.56
N ALA A 24 6.35 -2.25 -7.31
CA ALA A 24 6.21 -3.43 -8.16
C ALA A 24 4.75 -3.92 -8.23
N SER A 25 4.05 -3.91 -7.09
CA SER A 25 2.64 -4.27 -7.02
C SER A 25 1.74 -3.30 -7.79
N LEU A 26 1.99 -1.97 -7.71
CA LEU A 26 1.25 -0.96 -8.48
C LEU A 26 1.41 -1.19 -9.98
N GLY A 27 2.63 -1.41 -10.46
CA GLY A 27 2.89 -1.71 -11.86
C GLY A 27 2.24 -3.02 -12.32
N SER A 28 2.32 -4.06 -11.51
CA SER A 28 1.66 -5.34 -11.76
C SER A 28 0.13 -5.20 -11.88
N MET A 29 -0.50 -4.36 -11.04
CA MET A 29 -1.92 -4.05 -11.16
C MET A 29 -2.25 -3.27 -12.45
N ILE A 30 -1.38 -2.33 -12.88
CA ILE A 30 -1.55 -1.62 -14.16
C ILE A 30 -1.52 -2.62 -15.32
N GLN A 31 -0.59 -3.58 -15.32
CA GLN A 31 -0.51 -4.65 -16.33
C GLN A 31 -1.77 -5.54 -16.33
N ALA A 32 -2.42 -5.71 -15.17
CA ALA A 32 -3.71 -6.39 -15.05
C ALA A 32 -4.91 -5.52 -15.46
N HIS A 33 -4.66 -4.33 -16.03
CA HIS A 33 -5.70 -3.35 -16.40
C HIS A 33 -6.55 -2.87 -15.22
N ALA A 34 -6.01 -2.93 -14.01
CA ALA A 34 -6.66 -2.34 -12.84
C ALA A 34 -6.45 -0.80 -12.84
N PRO A 35 -7.43 -0.03 -12.37
CA PRO A 35 -7.34 1.43 -12.32
C PRO A 35 -6.43 1.86 -11.18
N VAL A 36 -5.18 2.18 -11.49
CA VAL A 36 -4.18 2.68 -10.54
C VAL A 36 -3.89 4.15 -10.85
N PRO A 37 -3.88 5.05 -9.87
CA PRO A 37 -3.47 6.44 -10.09
C PRO A 37 -2.04 6.49 -10.63
N PRO A 38 -1.75 7.35 -11.63
CA PRO A 38 -0.44 7.45 -12.23
C PRO A 38 0.63 7.91 -11.23
N GLY A 39 1.88 7.55 -11.49
CA GLY A 39 3.01 7.89 -10.65
C GLY A 39 4.31 7.29 -11.16
N PHE A 40 5.36 7.43 -10.36
CA PHE A 40 6.66 6.88 -10.63
C PHE A 40 7.35 6.41 -9.33
N ALA A 41 8.28 5.51 -9.46
CA ALA A 41 9.18 5.08 -8.40
C ALA A 41 10.50 5.84 -8.48
N VAL A 42 11.01 6.35 -7.36
CA VAL A 42 12.43 6.71 -7.18
C VAL A 42 13.12 5.42 -6.76
N THR A 43 14.05 4.95 -7.56
CA THR A 43 14.61 3.60 -7.46
C THR A 43 15.56 3.42 -6.28
N THR A 44 15.89 2.18 -5.97
CA THR A 44 16.97 1.85 -5.00
C THR A 44 18.34 2.32 -5.47
N ASP A 45 18.56 2.45 -6.79
CA ASP A 45 19.81 2.99 -7.34
C ASP A 45 20.01 4.45 -6.87
N ALA A 46 18.91 5.25 -6.83
CA ALA A 46 18.96 6.62 -6.29
C ALA A 46 19.29 6.64 -4.78
N TYR A 47 18.74 5.71 -4.01
CA TYR A 47 19.04 5.58 -2.60
C TYR A 47 20.52 5.21 -2.35
N GLN A 48 21.05 4.26 -3.11
CA GLN A 48 22.45 3.83 -3.01
C GLN A 48 23.41 4.96 -3.39
N GLU A 49 23.11 5.71 -4.45
CA GLU A 49 23.89 6.90 -4.84
C GLU A 49 23.87 7.97 -3.74
N MET A 50 22.69 8.20 -3.12
CA MET A 50 22.57 9.10 -1.96
C MET A 50 23.46 8.65 -0.79
N LEU A 51 23.50 7.35 -0.47
CA LEU A 51 24.36 6.81 0.57
C LEU A 51 25.87 6.90 0.23
N ALA A 52 26.21 6.88 -1.05
CA ALA A 52 27.60 7.04 -1.49
C ALA A 52 28.09 8.49 -1.37
N THR A 53 27.18 9.47 -1.32
CA THR A 53 27.50 10.90 -1.26
C THR A 53 28.16 11.25 0.07
N ASP A 54 29.33 11.89 0.02
CA ASP A 54 30.08 12.39 1.18
C ASP A 54 30.28 11.36 2.31
N GLY A 55 30.34 10.06 1.96
CA GLY A 55 30.50 8.98 2.91
C GLY A 55 29.33 8.79 3.86
N LEU A 56 28.11 9.26 3.49
CA LEU A 56 26.91 9.18 4.33
C LEU A 56 26.64 7.76 4.81
N GLY A 57 26.69 6.76 3.91
CA GLY A 57 26.46 5.36 4.26
C GLY A 57 27.44 4.86 5.32
N GLN A 58 28.75 5.15 5.17
CA GLN A 58 29.76 4.75 6.15
C GLN A 58 29.49 5.35 7.53
N ARG A 59 29.13 6.64 7.57
CA ARG A 59 28.77 7.32 8.83
C ARG A 59 27.58 6.68 9.52
N ILE A 60 26.55 6.31 8.74
CA ILE A 60 25.36 5.63 9.26
C ILE A 60 25.73 4.26 9.82
N TYR A 61 26.49 3.46 9.08
CA TYR A 61 26.84 2.10 9.51
C TYR A 61 27.75 2.10 10.74
N THR A 62 28.70 3.04 10.86
CA THR A 62 29.50 3.20 12.08
C THR A 62 28.60 3.48 13.31
N LEU A 63 27.62 4.37 13.19
CA LEU A 63 26.66 4.65 14.28
C LEU A 63 25.84 3.43 14.69
N LEU A 64 25.54 2.53 13.75
CA LEU A 64 24.76 1.32 14.01
C LEU A 64 25.63 0.19 14.59
N GLU A 65 26.90 0.10 14.21
CA GLU A 65 27.86 -0.87 14.75
C GLU A 65 28.19 -0.58 16.22
N GLU A 66 28.24 0.69 16.61
CA GLU A 66 28.50 1.14 17.98
C GLU A 66 27.26 1.11 18.89
N LEU A 67 26.07 0.79 18.34
CA LEU A 67 24.81 0.89 19.04
C LEU A 67 24.54 -0.29 19.98
N ASP A 68 24.39 0.00 21.27
CA ASP A 68 23.73 -0.94 22.19
C ASP A 68 22.23 -0.96 21.96
N SER A 69 21.73 -2.00 21.28
CA SER A 69 20.31 -2.17 20.97
C SER A 69 19.41 -2.46 22.18
N THR A 70 20.00 -2.71 23.35
CA THR A 70 19.26 -2.93 24.60
C THR A 70 18.98 -1.62 25.35
N ASP A 71 19.72 -0.56 25.04
CA ASP A 71 19.49 0.80 25.56
C ASP A 71 18.51 1.57 24.68
N VAL A 72 17.26 1.69 25.15
CA VAL A 72 16.19 2.41 24.43
C VAL A 72 16.55 3.87 24.14
N THR A 73 17.28 4.52 25.04
CA THR A 73 17.70 5.92 24.88
C THR A 73 18.78 6.04 23.80
N ALA A 74 19.76 5.14 23.80
CA ALA A 74 20.79 5.06 22.77
C ALA A 74 20.17 4.80 21.39
N VAL A 75 19.24 3.84 21.29
CA VAL A 75 18.50 3.54 20.06
C VAL A 75 17.74 4.76 19.54
N SER A 76 17.02 5.47 20.42
CA SER A 76 16.24 6.65 20.02
C SER A 76 17.14 7.79 19.54
N THR A 77 18.25 8.04 20.23
CA THR A 77 19.21 9.09 19.88
C THR A 77 19.92 8.78 18.56
N THR A 78 20.40 7.54 18.39
CA THR A 78 21.04 7.09 17.14
C THR A 78 20.06 7.15 15.96
N SER A 79 18.83 6.71 16.15
CA SER A 79 17.76 6.84 15.16
C SER A 79 17.57 8.30 14.70
N GLN A 80 17.44 9.22 15.64
CA GLN A 80 17.26 10.65 15.33
C GLN A 80 18.48 11.23 14.61
N THR A 81 19.68 10.89 15.05
CA THR A 81 20.93 11.32 14.42
C THR A 81 21.02 10.86 12.97
N ILE A 82 20.78 9.58 12.71
CA ILE A 82 20.83 9.03 11.34
C ILE A 82 19.78 9.68 10.45
N ARG A 83 18.55 9.81 10.93
CA ARG A 83 17.46 10.43 10.15
C ARG A 83 17.80 11.88 9.81
N THR A 84 18.32 12.64 10.75
CA THR A 84 18.76 14.02 10.52
C THR A 84 19.89 14.09 9.49
N LEU A 85 20.86 13.18 9.55
CA LEU A 85 21.95 13.09 8.56
C LEU A 85 21.41 12.89 7.14
N ILE A 86 20.47 11.96 6.94
CA ILE A 86 19.88 11.69 5.62
C ILE A 86 19.06 12.90 5.13
N GLU A 87 18.25 13.48 6.00
CA GLU A 87 17.37 14.60 5.63
C GLU A 87 18.16 15.87 5.29
N GLN A 88 19.29 16.12 5.94
CA GLN A 88 20.14 17.31 5.74
C GLN A 88 21.17 17.15 4.61
N THR A 89 21.53 15.91 4.24
CA THR A 89 22.48 15.70 3.14
C THR A 89 21.87 16.18 1.82
N PRO A 90 22.57 17.04 1.06
CA PRO A 90 22.12 17.50 -0.23
C PRO A 90 21.89 16.32 -1.19
N MET A 91 20.77 16.36 -1.93
CA MET A 91 20.49 15.35 -2.94
C MET A 91 21.47 15.50 -4.12
N PRO A 92 22.11 14.42 -4.59
CA PRO A 92 22.94 14.47 -5.79
C PRO A 92 22.20 15.06 -6.99
N ALA A 93 22.88 15.89 -7.78
CA ALA A 93 22.28 16.64 -8.89
C ALA A 93 21.59 15.73 -9.91
N GLY A 94 22.15 14.55 -10.20
CA GLY A 94 21.55 13.57 -11.11
C GLY A 94 20.23 13.02 -10.62
N ILE A 95 20.10 12.76 -9.30
CA ILE A 95 18.84 12.29 -8.69
C ILE A 95 17.83 13.42 -8.64
N ASP A 96 18.24 14.63 -8.22
CA ASP A 96 17.37 15.81 -8.19
C ASP A 96 16.74 16.08 -9.55
N GLN A 97 17.55 16.13 -10.62
CA GLN A 97 17.08 16.34 -11.99
C GLN A 97 16.14 15.23 -12.45
N ALA A 98 16.42 13.97 -12.12
CA ALA A 98 15.58 12.84 -12.50
C ALA A 98 14.20 12.91 -11.84
N ILE A 99 14.14 13.24 -10.54
CA ILE A 99 12.87 13.36 -9.82
C ILE A 99 12.06 14.56 -10.35
N ARG A 100 12.70 15.70 -10.62
CA ARG A 100 12.04 16.87 -11.23
C ARG A 100 11.43 16.52 -12.58
N ALA A 101 12.20 15.91 -13.47
CA ALA A 101 11.72 15.52 -14.79
C ALA A 101 10.55 14.51 -14.71
N ALA A 102 10.62 13.53 -13.81
CA ALA A 102 9.54 12.56 -13.62
C ALA A 102 8.27 13.21 -13.02
N HIS A 103 8.43 14.14 -12.08
CA HIS A 103 7.32 14.90 -11.49
C HIS A 103 6.65 15.81 -12.54
N ASP A 104 7.43 16.53 -13.35
CA ASP A 104 6.91 17.38 -14.42
C ASP A 104 6.12 16.56 -15.45
N HIS A 105 6.65 15.39 -15.84
CA HIS A 105 5.95 14.46 -16.72
C HIS A 105 4.63 13.98 -16.10
N LEU A 106 4.62 13.64 -14.80
CA LEU A 106 3.41 13.25 -14.08
C LEU A 106 2.38 14.38 -14.07
N CYS A 107 2.80 15.60 -13.78
CA CYS A 107 1.93 16.79 -13.80
C CYS A 107 1.33 17.02 -15.19
N GLN A 108 2.12 16.93 -16.26
CA GLN A 108 1.65 17.05 -17.64
C GLN A 108 0.63 15.98 -18.02
N LYS A 109 0.91 14.71 -17.65
CA LYS A 109 0.00 13.58 -17.88
C LYS A 109 -1.34 13.73 -17.16
N CYS A 110 -1.35 14.38 -16.00
CA CYS A 110 -2.56 14.59 -15.18
C CYS A 110 -3.25 15.93 -15.44
N ALA A 111 -2.64 16.83 -16.24
CA ALA A 111 -3.25 18.10 -16.57
C ALA A 111 -4.54 17.91 -17.39
N PRO A 112 -5.60 18.70 -17.13
CA PRO A 112 -6.78 18.68 -18.00
C PRO A 112 -6.39 19.01 -19.43
N ALA A 113 -7.01 18.37 -20.41
CA ALA A 113 -6.74 18.55 -21.85
C ALA A 113 -6.92 20.00 -22.39
N ILE A 114 -7.39 20.93 -21.55
CA ILE A 114 -7.71 22.33 -21.88
C ILE A 114 -6.71 23.31 -21.23
N SER A 115 -5.63 22.82 -20.61
CA SER A 115 -4.63 23.70 -20.00
C SER A 115 -3.87 24.42 -21.11
N ASN A 116 -3.86 25.78 -21.07
CA ASN A 116 -3.01 26.58 -21.92
C ASN A 116 -1.55 26.09 -21.76
N PRO A 117 -0.82 25.73 -22.86
CA PRO A 117 0.57 25.29 -22.77
C PRO A 117 1.53 26.27 -22.11
N GLN A 118 1.12 27.54 -21.95
CA GLN A 118 1.86 28.59 -21.28
C GLN A 118 1.49 28.76 -19.78
N SER A 119 0.51 28.01 -19.28
CA SER A 119 0.20 28.03 -17.85
C SER A 119 1.27 27.24 -17.07
N PRO A 120 1.65 27.71 -15.86
CA PRO A 120 2.57 26.93 -15.02
C PRO A 120 2.00 25.54 -14.79
N ILE A 121 2.86 24.52 -14.83
CA ILE A 121 2.51 23.13 -14.57
C ILE A 121 1.71 23.08 -13.27
N PRO A 122 0.49 22.52 -13.25
CA PRO A 122 -0.34 22.51 -12.04
C PRO A 122 0.44 21.88 -10.89
N ASN A 123 0.36 22.48 -9.71
CA ASN A 123 0.87 21.90 -8.46
C ASN A 123 0.01 20.67 -8.12
N LEU A 124 0.27 19.54 -8.79
CA LEU A 124 -0.45 18.29 -8.58
C LEU A 124 -0.14 17.77 -7.17
N PRO A 125 -1.15 17.57 -6.31
CA PRO A 125 -0.92 16.88 -5.05
C PRO A 125 -0.51 15.43 -5.30
N VAL A 126 0.50 14.95 -4.56
CA VAL A 126 0.97 13.57 -4.64
C VAL A 126 1.06 12.92 -3.26
N ALA A 127 0.96 11.61 -3.23
CA ALA A 127 1.37 10.79 -2.10
C ALA A 127 2.82 10.36 -2.32
N VAL A 128 3.66 10.51 -1.29
CA VAL A 128 5.06 10.04 -1.28
C VAL A 128 5.14 8.86 -0.31
N ARG A 129 5.41 7.67 -0.82
CA ARG A 129 5.25 6.40 -0.09
C ARG A 129 6.54 5.59 -0.14
N SER A 130 7.01 5.15 1.01
CA SER A 130 8.13 4.20 1.09
C SER A 130 7.77 2.86 0.46
N SER A 131 8.73 2.26 -0.25
CA SER A 131 8.62 0.96 -0.91
C SER A 131 9.94 0.20 -0.71
N ALA A 132 10.08 -0.51 0.41
CA ALA A 132 11.31 -1.23 0.71
C ALA A 132 11.40 -2.56 -0.05
N THR A 133 12.64 -2.99 -0.32
CA THR A 133 12.91 -4.28 -0.96
C THR A 133 12.66 -5.47 -0.03
N ALA A 134 12.64 -5.22 1.28
CA ALA A 134 12.49 -6.24 2.31
C ALA A 134 11.08 -6.27 2.95
N GLU A 135 10.10 -5.51 2.42
CA GLU A 135 8.79 -5.32 3.06
C GLU A 135 7.97 -6.62 3.16
N ASP A 136 8.07 -7.50 2.15
CA ASP A 136 7.26 -8.72 2.02
C ASP A 136 8.11 -10.01 2.06
N LEU A 137 9.22 -10.00 2.77
CA LEU A 137 10.04 -11.22 2.88
C LEU A 137 9.33 -12.28 3.73
N PRO A 138 9.41 -13.58 3.35
CA PRO A 138 8.88 -14.67 4.15
C PRO A 138 9.48 -14.66 5.57
N GLY A 139 8.62 -14.56 6.59
CA GLY A 139 9.02 -14.53 8.00
C GLY A 139 9.50 -13.19 8.53
N ALA A 140 9.48 -12.12 7.72
CA ALA A 140 9.80 -10.77 8.15
C ALA A 140 8.80 -9.77 7.53
N SER A 141 7.95 -9.20 8.35
CA SER A 141 7.00 -8.17 7.92
C SER A 141 7.45 -6.81 8.45
N PHE A 142 7.86 -5.92 7.56
CA PHE A 142 8.09 -4.50 7.86
C PHE A 142 6.79 -3.68 7.75
N ALA A 143 5.64 -4.35 7.72
CA ALA A 143 4.34 -3.68 7.63
C ALA A 143 4.14 -2.67 8.77
N GLY A 144 3.71 -1.46 8.42
CA GLY A 144 3.47 -0.38 9.38
C GLY A 144 4.72 0.25 10.00
N GLN A 145 5.91 -0.03 9.47
CA GLN A 145 7.17 0.57 9.98
C GLN A 145 7.70 1.70 9.08
N GLN A 146 7.01 2.00 7.99
CA GLN A 146 7.48 2.89 6.95
C GLN A 146 6.47 4.01 6.72
N ASP A 147 7.01 5.21 6.48
CA ASP A 147 6.20 6.43 6.37
C ASP A 147 5.50 6.55 5.01
N THR A 148 4.29 7.09 5.05
CA THR A 148 3.53 7.56 3.90
C THR A 148 3.14 9.02 4.15
N TYR A 149 3.43 9.88 3.19
CA TYR A 149 3.12 11.31 3.26
C TYR A 149 2.08 11.63 2.20
N LEU A 150 0.97 12.20 2.61
CA LEU A 150 -0.16 12.51 1.75
C LEU A 150 -0.27 13.99 1.49
N TRP A 151 -0.87 14.33 0.36
CA TRP A 151 -1.14 15.71 -0.06
C TRP A 151 0.10 16.59 -0.15
N ILE A 152 1.19 16.03 -0.67
CA ILE A 152 2.44 16.75 -0.89
C ILE A 152 2.30 17.56 -2.19
N VAL A 153 2.57 18.87 -2.12
CA VAL A 153 2.39 19.81 -3.23
C VAL A 153 3.68 20.55 -3.54
N GLY A 154 4.12 20.44 -4.79
CA GLY A 154 5.31 21.09 -5.31
C GLY A 154 6.58 20.27 -5.19
N ILE A 155 7.48 20.44 -6.15
CA ILE A 155 8.65 19.59 -6.34
C ILE A 155 9.64 19.63 -5.16
N GLU A 156 9.84 20.79 -4.53
CA GLU A 156 10.74 20.90 -3.38
C GLU A 156 10.23 20.09 -2.18
N ALA A 157 8.90 20.08 -1.99
CA ALA A 157 8.28 19.25 -0.97
C ALA A 157 8.41 17.75 -1.31
N VAL A 158 8.27 17.37 -2.57
CA VAL A 158 8.49 15.97 -3.03
C VAL A 158 9.91 15.53 -2.73
N LEU A 159 10.93 16.31 -3.12
CA LEU A 159 12.34 16.02 -2.86
C LEU A 159 12.63 15.86 -1.35
N SER A 160 12.05 16.74 -0.54
CA SER A 160 12.17 16.64 0.92
C SER A 160 11.55 15.35 1.46
N HIS A 161 10.35 14.97 0.98
CA HIS A 161 9.66 13.77 1.46
C HIS A 161 10.27 12.47 0.93
N VAL A 162 10.92 12.48 -0.24
CA VAL A 162 11.76 11.34 -0.68
C VAL A 162 12.87 11.08 0.33
N ARG A 163 13.60 12.11 0.79
CA ARG A 163 14.63 11.95 1.84
C ARG A 163 14.05 11.46 3.15
N LYS A 164 12.88 11.95 3.55
CA LYS A 164 12.16 11.46 4.76
C LYS A 164 11.76 9.98 4.64
N CYS A 165 11.30 9.54 3.46
CA CYS A 165 11.04 8.12 3.22
C CYS A 165 12.33 7.29 3.38
N TRP A 166 13.46 7.73 2.83
CA TRP A 166 14.75 7.06 3.04
C TRP A 166 15.16 7.03 4.52
N ALA A 167 14.96 8.15 5.23
CA ALA A 167 15.23 8.25 6.66
C ALA A 167 14.33 7.31 7.50
N SER A 168 13.13 6.98 7.02
CA SER A 168 12.21 6.08 7.74
C SER A 168 12.74 4.65 7.91
N LEU A 169 13.72 4.23 7.10
CA LEU A 169 14.44 2.98 7.32
C LEU A 169 15.18 2.94 8.67
N TYR A 170 15.47 4.08 9.25
CA TYR A 170 16.23 4.23 10.48
C TYR A 170 15.41 4.75 11.66
N THR A 171 14.09 4.52 11.65
CA THR A 171 13.29 4.68 12.87
C THR A 171 13.77 3.71 13.94
N ALA A 172 13.67 4.08 15.22
CA ALA A 172 14.10 3.25 16.35
C ALA A 172 13.53 1.81 16.23
N ARG A 173 12.25 1.70 15.91
CA ARG A 173 11.56 0.42 15.69
C ARG A 173 12.17 -0.37 14.52
N ALA A 174 12.47 0.27 13.40
CA ALA A 174 13.02 -0.40 12.22
C ALA A 174 14.48 -0.85 12.45
N ILE A 175 15.27 -0.10 13.24
CA ILE A 175 16.63 -0.48 13.65
C ILE A 175 16.57 -1.75 14.51
N VAL A 176 15.81 -1.71 15.62
CA VAL A 176 15.68 -2.84 16.55
C VAL A 176 15.17 -4.08 15.83
N TYR A 177 14.14 -3.93 15.01
CA TYR A 177 13.59 -5.07 14.26
C TYR A 177 14.62 -5.75 13.36
N ARG A 178 15.46 -4.97 12.63
CA ARG A 178 16.52 -5.56 11.80
C ARG A 178 17.59 -6.29 12.63
N ILE A 179 17.98 -5.72 13.77
CA ILE A 179 18.93 -6.35 14.69
C ILE A 179 18.37 -7.66 15.23
N GLU A 180 17.13 -7.68 15.75
CA GLU A 180 16.47 -8.87 16.28
C GLU A 180 16.29 -9.98 15.24
N LYS A 181 16.09 -9.60 13.97
CA LYS A 181 15.91 -10.55 12.86
C LYS A 181 17.23 -10.91 12.17
N GLY A 182 18.33 -10.31 12.56
CA GLY A 182 19.65 -10.56 11.95
C GLY A 182 19.77 -10.06 10.51
N PHE A 183 19.01 -9.01 10.12
CA PHE A 183 19.12 -8.40 8.80
C PHE A 183 20.25 -7.37 8.80
N PRO A 184 21.29 -7.54 7.92
CA PRO A 184 22.31 -6.52 7.74
C PRO A 184 21.70 -5.20 7.26
N HIS A 185 22.03 -4.10 7.93
CA HIS A 185 21.47 -2.79 7.61
C HIS A 185 21.79 -2.34 6.17
N GLU A 186 22.97 -2.67 5.69
CA GLU A 186 23.50 -2.35 4.36
C GLU A 186 22.83 -3.13 3.21
N LYS A 187 22.02 -4.15 3.51
CA LYS A 187 21.29 -4.96 2.51
C LYS A 187 19.82 -4.61 2.36
N VAL A 188 19.34 -3.64 3.12
CA VAL A 188 17.95 -3.17 3.05
C VAL A 188 17.91 -1.84 2.31
N PHE A 189 17.29 -1.84 1.14
CA PHE A 189 17.18 -0.66 0.28
C PHE A 189 15.75 -0.14 0.24
N MET A 190 15.62 1.16 -0.04
CA MET A 190 14.35 1.86 -0.11
C MET A 190 14.17 2.54 -1.47
N SER A 191 13.14 2.13 -2.17
CA SER A 191 12.54 2.89 -3.25
C SER A 191 11.42 3.78 -2.68
N VAL A 192 11.04 4.83 -3.41
CA VAL A 192 9.96 5.73 -2.99
C VAL A 192 8.98 5.91 -4.13
N GLY A 193 7.71 5.55 -3.89
CA GLY A 193 6.64 5.81 -4.84
C GLY A 193 6.13 7.24 -4.71
N VAL A 194 6.09 7.96 -5.83
CA VAL A 194 5.45 9.28 -5.97
C VAL A 194 4.22 9.10 -6.83
N GLN A 195 3.04 9.19 -6.25
CA GLN A 195 1.77 8.84 -6.88
C GLN A 195 0.81 10.02 -6.85
N LYS A 196 0.07 10.25 -7.95
CA LYS A 196 -1.02 11.25 -7.95
C LYS A 196 -1.94 11.00 -6.76
N MET A 197 -2.19 12.04 -5.96
CA MET A 197 -3.13 11.97 -4.85
C MET A 197 -4.56 11.82 -5.36
N VAL A 198 -5.34 11.03 -4.63
CA VAL A 198 -6.77 10.81 -4.88
C VAL A 198 -7.57 11.68 -3.94
N ASN A 199 -8.49 12.46 -4.45
CA ASN A 199 -9.47 13.18 -3.64
C ASN A 199 -10.58 12.20 -3.23
N ALA A 200 -10.31 11.38 -2.22
CA ALA A 200 -11.18 10.28 -1.86
C ALA A 200 -12.48 10.77 -1.20
N LYS A 201 -13.62 10.50 -1.85
CA LYS A 201 -14.95 10.59 -1.23
C LYS A 201 -15.13 9.49 -0.19
N THR A 202 -14.66 8.30 -0.52
CA THR A 202 -14.74 7.07 0.27
C THR A 202 -13.50 6.25 -0.03
N ALA A 203 -12.93 5.62 0.98
CA ALA A 203 -11.80 4.71 0.81
C ALA A 203 -11.88 3.55 1.81
N GLY A 204 -11.04 2.54 1.59
CA GLY A 204 -10.99 1.41 2.50
C GLY A 204 -10.12 0.27 2.00
N VAL A 205 -10.37 -0.89 2.58
CA VAL A 205 -9.67 -2.13 2.24
C VAL A 205 -10.66 -3.17 1.74
N MET A 206 -10.19 -4.11 0.95
CA MET A 206 -10.98 -5.25 0.55
C MET A 206 -10.13 -6.52 0.48
N PHE A 207 -10.73 -7.62 0.90
CA PHE A 207 -10.11 -8.95 0.92
C PHE A 207 -10.77 -9.83 -0.12
N THR A 208 -9.97 -10.54 -0.91
CA THR A 208 -10.50 -11.49 -1.90
C THR A 208 -10.84 -12.86 -1.28
N LEU A 209 -10.93 -12.93 0.02
CA LEU A 209 -11.52 -14.01 0.81
C LEU A 209 -12.15 -13.43 2.06
N ASN A 210 -12.92 -14.25 2.80
CA ASN A 210 -13.40 -13.83 4.11
C ASN A 210 -12.25 -13.92 5.14
N PRO A 211 -11.74 -12.80 5.71
CA PRO A 211 -10.61 -12.80 6.62
C PRO A 211 -10.89 -13.49 7.96
N ILE A 212 -12.17 -13.71 8.30
CA ILE A 212 -12.55 -14.37 9.57
C ILE A 212 -12.40 -15.89 9.48
N ASN A 213 -12.80 -16.49 8.35
CA ASN A 213 -12.87 -17.96 8.21
C ASN A 213 -12.15 -18.54 6.99
N GLY A 214 -11.53 -17.69 6.14
CA GLY A 214 -10.80 -18.11 4.95
C GLY A 214 -11.67 -18.54 3.77
N ASP A 215 -12.98 -18.24 3.77
CA ASP A 215 -13.88 -18.58 2.66
C ASP A 215 -13.50 -17.80 1.39
N ARG A 216 -12.94 -18.51 0.41
CA ARG A 216 -12.48 -17.96 -0.87
C ARG A 216 -13.62 -17.64 -1.85
N SER A 217 -14.84 -18.04 -1.55
CA SER A 217 -16.02 -17.70 -2.39
C SER A 217 -16.53 -16.27 -2.15
N LYS A 218 -15.94 -15.55 -1.21
CA LYS A 218 -16.39 -14.22 -0.78
C LYS A 218 -15.35 -13.14 -1.09
N VAL A 219 -15.84 -11.92 -1.31
CA VAL A 219 -15.09 -10.67 -1.16
C VAL A 219 -15.65 -9.93 0.05
N VAL A 220 -14.78 -9.44 0.92
CA VAL A 220 -15.15 -8.60 2.05
C VAL A 220 -14.58 -7.20 1.81
N ILE A 221 -15.41 -6.17 1.94
CA ILE A 221 -15.05 -4.78 1.71
C ILE A 221 -15.34 -3.98 2.97
N ASP A 222 -14.33 -3.32 3.49
CA ASP A 222 -14.43 -2.34 4.57
C ASP A 222 -14.28 -0.94 3.98
N ALA A 223 -15.19 -0.03 4.36
CA ALA A 223 -15.31 1.29 3.75
C ALA A 223 -15.61 2.39 4.76
N SER A 224 -14.99 3.55 4.62
CA SER A 224 -15.32 4.76 5.39
C SER A 224 -15.26 6.00 4.51
N TRP A 225 -15.76 7.11 5.05
CA TRP A 225 -15.67 8.41 4.39
C TRP A 225 -14.21 8.92 4.34
N GLY A 226 -13.92 9.69 3.30
CA GLY A 226 -12.63 10.35 3.12
C GLY A 226 -11.51 9.40 2.74
N LEU A 227 -10.28 9.74 3.15
CA LEU A 227 -9.06 8.98 2.88
C LEU A 227 -8.99 7.71 3.73
N GLY A 228 -8.21 6.72 3.29
CA GLY A 228 -8.13 5.39 3.90
C GLY A 228 -7.44 5.31 5.26
N GLU A 229 -6.79 6.39 5.73
CA GLU A 229 -6.04 6.43 6.99
C GLU A 229 -6.90 5.99 8.18
N ALA A 230 -8.14 6.47 8.27
CA ALA A 230 -9.02 6.15 9.40
C ALA A 230 -9.34 4.64 9.47
N VAL A 231 -9.45 3.96 8.32
CA VAL A 231 -9.72 2.51 8.25
C VAL A 231 -8.45 1.73 8.55
N VAL A 232 -7.34 2.07 7.91
CA VAL A 232 -6.05 1.37 8.07
C VAL A 232 -5.49 1.57 9.49
N GLY A 233 -5.64 2.76 10.05
CA GLY A 233 -5.23 3.10 11.43
C GLY A 233 -6.15 2.54 12.51
N GLY A 234 -7.33 1.99 12.14
CA GLY A 234 -8.30 1.46 13.11
C GLY A 234 -8.99 2.54 13.95
N GLU A 235 -9.02 3.79 13.49
CA GLU A 235 -9.62 4.92 14.20
C GLU A 235 -11.14 5.01 13.99
N VAL A 236 -11.67 4.30 13.02
CA VAL A 236 -13.09 4.25 12.69
C VAL A 236 -13.55 2.80 12.55
N THR A 237 -14.79 2.52 12.97
CA THR A 237 -15.46 1.27 12.63
C THR A 237 -16.07 1.44 11.23
N PRO A 238 -15.53 0.78 10.19
CA PRO A 238 -15.99 0.96 8.83
C PRO A 238 -17.35 0.29 8.57
N ASP A 239 -18.02 0.69 7.50
CA ASP A 239 -19.06 -0.13 6.89
C ASP A 239 -18.42 -1.42 6.38
N ASN A 240 -19.08 -2.56 6.61
CA ASN A 240 -18.61 -3.87 6.16
C ASN A 240 -19.60 -4.49 5.17
N TYR A 241 -19.11 -4.86 4.01
CA TYR A 241 -19.89 -5.51 2.96
C TYR A 241 -19.28 -6.86 2.62
N MET A 242 -20.16 -7.86 2.46
CA MET A 242 -19.75 -9.20 1.99
C MET A 242 -20.47 -9.52 0.70
N VAL A 243 -19.70 -9.91 -0.31
CA VAL A 243 -20.21 -10.20 -1.66
C VAL A 243 -19.85 -11.62 -2.04
N ASP A 244 -20.79 -12.36 -2.60
CA ASP A 244 -20.53 -13.64 -3.24
C ASP A 244 -19.82 -13.44 -4.59
N LYS A 245 -18.63 -14.03 -4.75
CA LYS A 245 -17.81 -13.88 -5.96
C LYS A 245 -18.42 -14.52 -7.21
N ILE A 246 -19.25 -15.54 -7.03
CA ILE A 246 -19.82 -16.32 -8.13
C ILE A 246 -21.10 -15.65 -8.61
N ALA A 247 -22.04 -15.44 -7.70
CA ALA A 247 -23.32 -14.82 -8.00
C ALA A 247 -23.22 -13.31 -8.23
N LEU A 248 -22.15 -12.65 -7.75
CA LEU A 248 -22.00 -11.20 -7.70
C LEU A 248 -23.16 -10.54 -6.94
N GLU A 249 -23.55 -11.14 -5.82
CA GLU A 249 -24.60 -10.67 -4.94
C GLU A 249 -24.05 -10.17 -3.61
N ILE A 250 -24.57 -9.05 -3.13
CA ILE A 250 -24.24 -8.51 -1.82
C ILE A 250 -25.05 -9.29 -0.78
N ILE A 251 -24.37 -10.18 -0.07
CA ILE A 251 -25.03 -11.10 0.90
C ILE A 251 -25.09 -10.55 2.31
N ARG A 252 -24.30 -9.51 2.62
CA ARG A 252 -24.30 -8.85 3.94
C ARG A 252 -23.92 -7.38 3.80
N ARG A 253 -24.58 -6.54 4.58
CA ARG A 253 -24.21 -5.14 4.84
C ARG A 253 -24.27 -4.91 6.34
N ALA A 254 -23.22 -4.35 6.92
CA ALA A 254 -23.20 -3.86 8.28
C ALA A 254 -22.74 -2.40 8.24
N ILE A 255 -23.67 -1.49 8.48
CA ILE A 255 -23.40 -0.06 8.47
C ILE A 255 -23.07 0.39 9.88
N SER A 256 -21.91 1.02 10.04
CA SER A 256 -21.38 1.46 11.32
C SER A 256 -21.42 2.99 11.44
N PRO A 257 -21.46 3.55 12.64
CA PRO A 257 -21.28 4.98 12.83
C PRO A 257 -19.81 5.37 12.55
N LYS A 258 -19.61 6.15 11.50
CA LYS A 258 -18.31 6.68 11.08
C LYS A 258 -18.18 8.11 11.60
N MET A 259 -17.49 8.25 12.75
CA MET A 259 -17.46 9.53 13.49
C MET A 259 -16.47 10.54 12.92
N ILE A 260 -15.38 10.04 12.29
CA ILE A 260 -14.31 10.88 11.75
C ILE A 260 -13.99 10.49 10.32
N GLU A 261 -13.43 11.43 9.59
CA GLU A 261 -12.86 11.21 8.27
C GLU A 261 -11.57 12.04 8.11
N TYR A 262 -10.69 11.57 7.25
CA TYR A 262 -9.53 12.33 6.81
C TYR A 262 -9.84 12.95 5.45
N ARG A 263 -9.67 14.28 5.36
CA ARG A 263 -9.93 15.03 4.13
C ARG A 263 -8.73 15.84 3.71
N ALA A 264 -8.58 15.97 2.40
CA ALA A 264 -7.66 16.93 1.83
C ALA A 264 -8.08 18.36 2.17
N ASN A 265 -7.12 19.19 2.59
CA ASN A 265 -7.24 20.62 2.71
C ASN A 265 -6.33 21.31 1.70
N PRO A 266 -6.84 21.68 0.50
CA PRO A 266 -6.02 22.26 -0.54
C PRO A 266 -5.41 23.62 -0.17
N GLN A 267 -6.08 24.42 0.69
CA GLN A 267 -5.61 25.73 1.13
C GLN A 267 -4.37 25.59 2.00
N GLU A 268 -4.41 24.66 2.96
CA GLU A 268 -3.33 24.40 3.91
C GLU A 268 -2.32 23.39 3.36
N LYS A 269 -2.57 22.81 2.17
CA LYS A 269 -1.74 21.77 1.53
C LYS A 269 -1.44 20.60 2.47
N ARG A 270 -2.45 20.11 3.18
CA ARG A 270 -2.35 19.01 4.13
C ARG A 270 -3.62 18.16 4.15
N VAL A 271 -3.57 17.09 4.90
CA VAL A 271 -4.73 16.26 5.26
C VAL A 271 -5.18 16.66 6.67
N ASP A 272 -6.47 16.95 6.82
CA ASP A 272 -7.08 17.25 8.10
C ASP A 272 -7.95 16.07 8.57
N ARG A 273 -7.87 15.76 9.87
CA ARG A 273 -8.81 14.88 10.55
C ARG A 273 -9.99 15.72 11.01
N VAL A 274 -11.18 15.39 10.51
CA VAL A 274 -12.42 16.13 10.79
C VAL A 274 -13.53 15.20 11.26
N ASP A 275 -14.49 15.75 12.00
CA ASP A 275 -15.69 15.01 12.37
C ASP A 275 -16.62 14.88 11.17
N VAL A 276 -17.23 13.71 11.01
CA VAL A 276 -18.27 13.47 10.00
C VAL A 276 -19.57 14.11 10.45
N GLU A 277 -20.22 14.84 9.55
CA GLU A 277 -21.54 15.42 9.82
C GLU A 277 -22.52 14.37 10.37
N PRO A 278 -23.28 14.67 11.43
CA PRO A 278 -24.19 13.70 12.08
C PRO A 278 -25.12 12.97 11.10
N ALA A 279 -25.62 13.68 10.08
CA ALA A 279 -26.48 13.11 9.05
C ALA A 279 -25.79 12.07 8.16
N ARG A 280 -24.45 12.03 8.10
CA ARG A 280 -23.66 11.10 7.29
C ARG A 280 -23.07 9.96 8.10
N GLN A 281 -23.00 10.05 9.44
CA GLN A 281 -22.29 9.08 10.27
C GLN A 281 -22.82 7.64 10.10
N THR A 282 -24.15 7.47 10.00
CA THR A 282 -24.80 6.17 9.90
C THR A 282 -25.34 5.84 8.49
N VAL A 283 -24.97 6.66 7.50
CA VAL A 283 -25.33 6.40 6.09
C VAL A 283 -24.27 5.53 5.45
N GLN A 284 -24.68 4.54 4.65
CA GLN A 284 -23.73 3.73 3.88
C GLN A 284 -22.89 4.61 2.95
N CYS A 285 -21.57 4.35 2.94
CA CYS A 285 -20.63 5.17 2.17
C CYS A 285 -20.41 4.69 0.73
N LEU A 286 -20.90 3.50 0.35
CA LEU A 286 -20.85 2.94 -0.99
C LEU A 286 -22.23 2.63 -1.54
N THR A 287 -22.44 2.88 -2.83
CA THR A 287 -23.60 2.36 -3.56
C THR A 287 -23.41 0.89 -3.94
N ASP A 288 -24.49 0.17 -4.20
CA ASP A 288 -24.43 -1.22 -4.67
C ASP A 288 -23.61 -1.37 -5.96
N LYS A 289 -23.67 -0.39 -6.86
CA LYS A 289 -22.87 -0.37 -8.09
C LYS A 289 -21.39 -0.29 -7.79
N GLU A 290 -20.99 0.53 -6.83
CA GLU A 290 -19.58 0.68 -6.40
C GLU A 290 -19.09 -0.60 -5.72
N ILE A 291 -19.89 -1.22 -4.84
CA ILE A 291 -19.55 -2.48 -4.17
C ILE A 291 -19.31 -3.60 -5.20
N LEU A 292 -20.20 -3.74 -6.18
CA LEU A 292 -20.07 -4.76 -7.23
C LEU A 292 -18.88 -4.47 -8.18
N ALA A 293 -18.60 -3.19 -8.45
CA ALA A 293 -17.45 -2.81 -9.27
C ALA A 293 -16.11 -3.09 -8.53
N LEU A 294 -16.02 -2.76 -7.24
CA LEU A 294 -14.88 -3.13 -6.39
C LEU A 294 -14.67 -4.65 -6.36
N THR A 295 -15.76 -5.43 -6.23
CA THR A 295 -15.70 -6.90 -6.28
C THR A 295 -15.12 -7.41 -7.61
N LYS A 296 -15.44 -6.78 -8.74
CA LYS A 296 -14.87 -7.15 -10.05
C LYS A 296 -13.36 -6.88 -10.08
N TYR A 297 -12.89 -5.74 -9.56
CA TYR A 297 -11.47 -5.43 -9.46
C TYR A 297 -10.74 -6.38 -8.51
N ALA A 298 -11.35 -6.75 -7.37
CA ALA A 298 -10.83 -7.76 -6.47
C ALA A 298 -10.60 -9.11 -7.20
N LYS A 299 -11.56 -9.55 -8.01
CA LYS A 299 -11.43 -10.78 -8.83
C LYS A 299 -10.34 -10.68 -9.89
N ILE A 300 -10.17 -9.51 -10.53
CA ILE A 300 -9.09 -9.26 -11.49
C ILE A 300 -7.73 -9.40 -10.80
N ALA A 301 -7.55 -8.73 -9.66
CA ALA A 301 -6.32 -8.81 -8.88
C ALA A 301 -6.02 -10.25 -8.42
N GLU A 302 -6.99 -10.95 -7.81
CA GLU A 302 -6.81 -12.35 -7.38
C GLU A 302 -6.43 -13.27 -8.54
N LYS A 303 -7.06 -13.11 -9.71
CA LYS A 303 -6.75 -13.89 -10.92
C LYS A 303 -5.33 -13.59 -11.41
N HIS A 304 -4.93 -12.33 -11.42
CA HIS A 304 -3.61 -11.90 -11.88
C HIS A 304 -2.50 -12.47 -10.99
N TYR A 305 -2.64 -12.38 -9.67
CA TYR A 305 -1.65 -12.88 -8.72
C TYR A 305 -1.76 -14.40 -8.44
N GLY A 306 -2.83 -15.05 -8.90
CA GLY A 306 -3.09 -16.49 -8.68
C GLY A 306 -3.34 -16.89 -7.22
N ARG A 307 -3.51 -15.92 -6.32
CA ARG A 307 -3.72 -16.13 -4.87
C ARG A 307 -4.54 -14.99 -4.26
N PRO A 308 -5.18 -15.23 -3.09
CA PRO A 308 -5.94 -14.19 -2.40
C PRO A 308 -5.11 -12.93 -2.12
N GLN A 309 -5.78 -11.79 -2.21
CA GLN A 309 -5.19 -10.47 -2.07
C GLN A 309 -5.92 -9.65 -0.99
N ASP A 310 -5.16 -8.78 -0.36
CA ASP A 310 -5.58 -7.64 0.45
C ASP A 310 -5.33 -6.38 -0.39
N LEU A 311 -6.37 -5.58 -0.65
CA LEU A 311 -6.32 -4.44 -1.54
C LEU A 311 -6.79 -3.16 -0.83
N GLU A 312 -6.03 -2.09 -1.03
CA GLU A 312 -6.47 -0.73 -0.69
C GLU A 312 -7.09 -0.07 -1.92
N TRP A 313 -8.18 0.64 -1.72
CA TRP A 313 -8.93 1.28 -2.80
C TRP A 313 -9.52 2.63 -2.36
N ALA A 314 -9.90 3.46 -3.34
CA ALA A 314 -10.63 4.69 -3.11
C ALA A 314 -11.64 4.97 -4.23
N ILE A 315 -12.66 5.76 -3.88
CA ILE A 315 -13.58 6.40 -4.83
C ILE A 315 -13.15 7.86 -4.97
N ASP A 316 -12.60 8.23 -6.12
CA ASP A 316 -12.16 9.58 -6.41
C ASP A 316 -13.36 10.50 -6.66
N ALA A 317 -13.48 11.58 -5.89
CA ALA A 317 -14.54 12.57 -6.01
C ALA A 317 -14.44 13.42 -7.29
N ASP A 318 -13.23 13.51 -7.87
CA ASP A 318 -12.95 14.35 -9.03
C ASP A 318 -13.22 13.62 -10.36
N LEU A 319 -13.50 12.31 -10.31
CA LEU A 319 -13.74 11.48 -11.46
C LEU A 319 -15.19 11.00 -11.54
N ALA A 320 -15.74 10.97 -12.75
CA ALA A 320 -17.07 10.41 -12.99
C ALA A 320 -17.04 8.87 -13.06
N PRO A 321 -18.09 8.16 -12.55
CA PRO A 321 -18.21 6.72 -12.76
C PRO A 321 -18.19 6.34 -14.25
N PRO A 322 -17.62 5.21 -14.64
CA PRO A 322 -17.02 4.17 -13.78
C PRO A 322 -15.52 4.39 -13.49
N ARG A 323 -14.94 5.52 -13.89
CA ARG A 323 -13.50 5.81 -13.75
C ARG A 323 -13.09 6.31 -12.36
N ASN A 324 -14.06 6.54 -11.47
CA ASN A 324 -13.83 7.05 -10.14
C ASN A 324 -13.32 6.00 -9.13
N ILE A 325 -13.31 4.73 -9.47
CA ILE A 325 -12.75 3.67 -8.62
C ILE A 325 -11.27 3.51 -8.93
N VAL A 326 -10.42 3.54 -7.92
CA VAL A 326 -8.98 3.34 -8.06
C VAL A 326 -8.44 2.37 -7.01
N LEU A 327 -7.42 1.58 -7.39
CA LEU A 327 -6.68 0.70 -6.50
C LEU A 327 -5.36 1.37 -6.10
N LEU A 328 -5.06 1.36 -4.81
CA LEU A 328 -3.93 2.09 -4.23
C LEU A 328 -2.79 1.18 -3.78
N GLN A 329 -3.10 -0.07 -3.46
CA GLN A 329 -2.14 -1.09 -3.06
C GLN A 329 -2.75 -2.48 -3.21
N SER A 330 -1.93 -3.49 -3.50
CA SER A 330 -2.30 -4.90 -3.42
C SER A 330 -1.16 -5.67 -2.78
N ARG A 331 -1.48 -6.53 -1.85
CA ARG A 331 -0.53 -7.46 -1.22
C ARG A 331 -1.16 -8.84 -1.04
N PRO A 332 -0.34 -9.90 -1.03
CA PRO A 332 -0.84 -11.23 -0.74
C PRO A 332 -1.49 -11.30 0.64
N GLU A 333 -2.63 -11.96 0.72
CA GLU A 333 -3.19 -12.35 2.00
C GLU A 333 -2.37 -13.53 2.56
N THR A 334 -1.86 -13.41 3.79
CA THR A 334 -0.91 -14.37 4.38
C THR A 334 -1.51 -15.24 5.49
N VAL A 335 -2.58 -14.81 6.15
CA VAL A 335 -3.15 -15.52 7.32
C VAL A 335 -3.76 -16.86 6.94
N TRP A 336 -4.49 -16.91 5.81
CA TRP A 336 -5.19 -18.10 5.35
C TRP A 336 -4.50 -18.78 4.16
N SER A 337 -3.76 -18.02 3.36
CA SER A 337 -3.07 -18.54 2.18
C SER A 337 -1.99 -19.54 2.53
N ASP A 338 -1.27 -19.32 3.64
CA ASP A 338 -0.19 -20.19 4.11
C ASP A 338 -0.67 -21.41 4.91
N ARG A 339 -1.94 -21.44 5.29
CA ARG A 339 -2.52 -22.62 5.96
C ARG A 339 -2.65 -23.75 4.96
N LYS A 340 -1.85 -24.81 5.14
CA LYS A 340 -2.01 -26.05 4.36
C LYS A 340 -3.46 -26.50 4.44
N ARG A 341 -4.16 -26.56 3.31
CA ARG A 341 -5.49 -27.16 3.24
C ARG A 341 -5.37 -28.57 3.80
N LYS A 342 -6.03 -28.84 4.93
CA LYS A 342 -6.27 -30.23 5.32
C LYS A 342 -7.12 -30.81 4.20
N SER A 343 -6.53 -31.66 3.37
CA SER A 343 -7.30 -32.39 2.36
C SER A 343 -8.36 -33.19 3.09
N ILE A 344 -9.63 -32.97 2.75
CA ILE A 344 -10.74 -33.77 3.29
C ILE A 344 -10.52 -35.25 2.94
N THR A 345 -9.70 -35.53 1.93
CA THR A 345 -9.32 -36.87 1.47
C THR A 345 -7.98 -37.34 2.02
N SER A 346 -7.31 -36.58 2.92
CA SER A 346 -6.04 -36.98 3.50
C SER A 346 -6.19 -38.28 4.29
N GLY A 347 -5.51 -39.34 3.84
CA GLY A 347 -5.60 -40.68 4.42
C GLY A 347 -6.48 -41.68 3.65
N LYS A 348 -7.16 -41.24 2.56
CA LYS A 348 -7.99 -42.11 1.73
C LYS A 348 -7.33 -42.31 0.35
N LYS A 349 -7.25 -43.55 -0.12
CA LYS A 349 -6.54 -43.93 -1.35
C LYS A 349 -7.30 -43.52 -2.62
N SER A 350 -8.63 -43.28 -2.53
CA SER A 350 -9.44 -42.84 -3.67
C SER A 350 -10.66 -42.00 -3.22
N THR A 351 -11.26 -41.24 -4.18
CA THR A 351 -12.51 -40.52 -3.97
C THR A 351 -13.66 -41.48 -3.57
N MET A 352 -13.64 -42.70 -4.05
CA MET A 352 -14.62 -43.74 -3.74
C MET A 352 -14.53 -44.17 -2.27
N ASP A 353 -13.32 -44.30 -1.71
CA ASP A 353 -13.11 -44.65 -0.30
C ASP A 353 -13.69 -43.55 0.61
N TYR A 354 -13.66 -42.29 0.17
CA TYR A 354 -14.27 -41.17 0.90
C TYR A 354 -15.79 -41.27 0.89
N ILE A 355 -16.41 -41.54 -0.26
CA ILE A 355 -17.85 -41.69 -0.41
C ILE A 355 -18.37 -42.88 0.42
N VAL A 356 -17.69 -44.02 0.32
CA VAL A 356 -18.06 -45.21 1.10
C VAL A 356 -17.97 -44.98 2.60
N ALA A 357 -16.88 -44.34 3.07
CA ALA A 357 -16.74 -44.02 4.49
C ALA A 357 -17.81 -43.07 5.02
N ASN A 358 -18.26 -42.09 4.24
CA ASN A 358 -19.33 -41.18 4.64
C ASN A 358 -20.72 -41.86 4.60
N LEU A 359 -20.96 -42.74 3.66
CA LEU A 359 -22.18 -43.55 3.61
C LEU A 359 -22.29 -44.52 4.79
N MET A 360 -21.15 -45.13 5.21
CA MET A 360 -21.12 -46.05 6.35
C MET A 360 -21.22 -45.37 7.72
N THR A 361 -20.78 -44.11 7.83
CA THR A 361 -20.89 -43.35 9.10
C THR A 361 -22.27 -42.68 9.28
N GLY A 362 -23.06 -42.57 8.21
CA GLY A 362 -24.42 -41.98 8.21
C GLY A 362 -25.55 -42.91 8.66
N VAL A 363 -25.28 -44.21 8.81
CA VAL A 363 -26.34 -45.19 9.20
C VAL A 363 -26.13 -45.60 10.66
N LYS A 364 -26.54 -44.74 11.60
CA LYS A 364 -26.92 -45.15 12.95
C LYS A 364 -28.42 -45.45 12.95
N VAL A 365 -28.80 -46.69 12.63
CA VAL A 365 -30.14 -47.20 12.90
C VAL A 365 -30.27 -47.29 14.43
N LYS A 366 -31.04 -46.39 15.05
CA LYS A 366 -31.51 -46.59 16.41
C LYS A 366 -32.48 -47.78 16.39
N LYS A 367 -32.12 -48.83 17.13
CA LYS A 367 -33.07 -49.81 17.62
C LYS A 367 -33.87 -49.25 18.78
#